data_f49d7b9852ef391a1b3ad1e209686fd7
#
_entry.id   f49d7b9852ef391a1b3ad1e209686fd7
#
_cell.length_a   1.000
_cell.length_b   1.000
_cell.length_c   1.000
_cell.angle_alpha   90.00
_cell.angle_beta   90.00
_cell.angle_gamma   90.00
#
_symmetry.space_group_name_H-M   'P 1'
#
loop_
_entity.id
_entity.type
_entity.pdbx_description
1 polymer ?
#
loop_
_entity_poly.entity_id
_entity_poly.type
_entity_poly.pdbx_seq_one_letter_code
_entity_poly.pdbx_strand_id
1 'polypeptide(L)'
;MNILFHASFANQDEFLKSLRKKFFPHKIFTLDQNVPLDKIEVALVWNLPDKIFKKLKNLKIIFSLGAGVDHILKLPSYKNTPIIRIQDPNMRSRMLNHVLAQILIYQLKLTEYNKAQQKNIWLDERHTSLNKDLTIGVLGV
;
A
#
# COMPACT_ATOMS: atom_id res chain seq x y z
N MET A 1 -3.35 23.90 11.50
CA MET A 1 -2.18 23.01 11.37
C MET A 1 -1.65 23.07 9.95
N ASN A 2 -0.34 22.92 9.79
CA ASN A 2 0.32 22.78 8.51
C ASN A 2 0.61 21.30 8.25
N ILE A 3 0.09 20.78 7.15
CA ILE A 3 0.15 19.36 6.78
C ILE A 3 1.01 19.24 5.51
N LEU A 4 2.01 18.37 5.53
CA LEU A 4 2.74 17.98 4.33
C LEU A 4 2.10 16.74 3.73
N PHE A 5 1.77 16.79 2.45
CA PHE A 5 1.38 15.63 1.66
C PHE A 5 2.48 15.27 0.66
N HIS A 6 2.90 14.02 0.67
CA HIS A 6 3.84 13.47 -0.31
C HIS A 6 3.54 12.01 -0.59
N ALA A 7 3.31 11.68 -1.85
CA ALA A 7 3.10 10.32 -2.30
C ALA A 7 3.76 10.10 -3.66
N SER A 8 4.19 8.87 -3.93
CA SER A 8 4.79 8.45 -5.20
C SER A 8 3.89 7.51 -6.00
N PHE A 9 2.56 7.64 -5.85
CA PHE A 9 1.58 6.84 -6.59
C PHE A 9 0.80 7.70 -7.60
N ALA A 10 0.14 7.04 -8.54
CA ALA A 10 -0.73 7.69 -9.53
C ALA A 10 -1.98 8.33 -8.87
N ASN A 11 -2.61 9.30 -9.54
CA ASN A 11 -3.85 9.97 -9.12
C ASN A 11 -3.76 10.76 -7.80
N GLN A 12 -2.56 11.27 -7.46
CA GLN A 12 -2.38 12.08 -6.24
C GLN A 12 -3.20 13.39 -6.27
N ASP A 13 -3.45 13.98 -7.43
CA ASP A 13 -4.17 15.27 -7.54
C ASP A 13 -5.63 15.16 -7.09
N GLU A 14 -6.32 14.10 -7.50
CA GLU A 14 -7.70 13.85 -7.08
C GLU A 14 -7.78 13.56 -5.58
N PHE A 15 -6.85 12.75 -5.08
CA PHE A 15 -6.73 12.45 -3.67
C PHE A 15 -6.44 13.71 -2.85
N LEU A 16 -5.50 14.54 -3.31
CA LEU A 16 -5.14 15.81 -2.68
C LEU A 16 -6.32 16.81 -2.64
N LYS A 17 -7.09 16.88 -3.74
CA LYS A 17 -8.31 17.70 -3.80
C LYS A 17 -9.35 17.28 -2.75
N SER A 18 -9.55 15.97 -2.61
CA SER A 18 -10.43 15.40 -1.59
C SER A 18 -9.95 15.69 -0.17
N LEU A 19 -8.64 15.55 0.08
CA LEU A 19 -8.03 15.87 1.37
C LEU A 19 -8.20 17.35 1.72
N ARG A 20 -7.92 18.26 0.80
CA ARG A 20 -8.08 19.71 1.02
C ARG A 20 -9.52 20.07 1.42
N LYS A 21 -10.51 19.45 0.78
CA LYS A 21 -11.92 19.66 1.13
C LYS A 21 -12.24 19.15 2.54
N LYS A 22 -11.76 17.96 2.90
CA LYS A 22 -12.07 17.33 4.20
C LYS A 22 -11.33 17.97 5.37
N PHE A 23 -10.12 18.46 5.16
CA PHE A 23 -9.29 19.02 6.22
C PHE A 23 -9.35 20.55 6.32
N PHE A 24 -10.25 21.22 5.59
CA PHE A 24 -10.47 22.66 5.77
C PHE A 24 -10.80 22.98 7.25
N PRO A 25 -10.22 24.02 7.86
CA PRO A 25 -9.36 25.07 7.31
C PRO A 25 -7.85 24.81 7.39
N HIS A 26 -7.39 23.57 7.55
CA HIS A 26 -5.97 23.28 7.63
C HIS A 26 -5.28 23.41 6.27
N LYS A 27 -4.01 23.84 6.28
CA LYS A 27 -3.23 24.02 5.05
C LYS A 27 -2.50 22.73 4.69
N ILE A 28 -2.73 22.23 3.48
CA ILE A 28 -2.04 21.05 2.95
C ILE A 28 -1.07 21.51 1.85
N PHE A 29 0.20 21.25 2.05
CA PHE A 29 1.31 21.58 1.16
C PHE A 29 1.81 20.31 0.45
N THR A 30 2.26 20.48 -0.79
CA THR A 30 2.98 19.50 -1.59
C THR A 30 4.40 19.99 -1.86
N LEU A 31 5.34 19.10 -2.19
CA LEU A 31 6.77 19.47 -2.31
C LEU A 31 7.11 20.37 -3.52
N ASP A 32 6.20 20.49 -4.47
CA ASP A 32 6.26 21.41 -5.62
C ASP A 32 5.96 22.87 -5.26
N GLN A 33 5.47 23.12 -4.05
CA GLN A 33 5.14 24.45 -3.54
C GLN A 33 6.26 25.00 -2.64
N ASN A 34 6.22 26.31 -2.36
CA ASN A 34 7.10 26.88 -1.35
C ASN A 34 6.59 26.48 0.06
N VAL A 35 7.10 25.35 0.56
CA VAL A 35 6.66 24.73 1.81
C VAL A 35 7.49 25.23 2.99
N PRO A 36 6.87 25.79 4.03
CA PRO A 36 7.57 26.09 5.29
C PRO A 36 7.83 24.78 6.07
N LEU A 37 8.84 24.00 5.65
CA LEU A 37 9.12 22.65 6.17
C LEU A 37 9.32 22.63 7.69
N ASP A 38 9.90 23.69 8.24
CA ASP A 38 10.10 23.88 9.67
C ASP A 38 8.79 24.07 10.46
N LYS A 39 7.70 24.47 9.79
CA LYS A 39 6.38 24.70 10.40
C LYS A 39 5.38 23.56 10.16
N ILE A 40 5.80 22.48 9.51
CA ILE A 40 4.97 21.30 9.31
C ILE A 40 4.78 20.56 10.63
N GLU A 41 3.55 20.28 10.98
CA GLU A 41 3.16 19.57 12.20
C GLU A 41 2.72 18.11 11.93
N VAL A 42 2.18 17.88 10.73
CA VAL A 42 1.61 16.57 10.31
C VAL A 42 2.17 16.21 8.94
N ALA A 43 2.58 14.96 8.75
CA ALA A 43 3.01 14.44 7.46
C ALA A 43 2.14 13.26 7.03
N LEU A 44 1.51 13.38 5.86
CA LEU A 44 0.80 12.33 5.16
C LEU A 44 1.71 11.83 4.04
N VAL A 45 2.38 10.71 4.21
CA VAL A 45 3.53 10.40 3.35
C VAL A 45 3.60 8.94 2.89
N TRP A 46 4.14 8.78 1.68
CA TRP A 46 4.65 7.53 1.14
C TRP A 46 5.99 7.79 0.45
N ASN A 47 7.05 7.11 0.91
CA ASN A 47 8.42 7.25 0.40
C ASN A 47 8.96 8.69 0.43
N LEU A 48 8.78 9.40 1.54
CA LEU A 48 9.33 10.74 1.71
C LEU A 48 10.87 10.68 1.78
N PRO A 49 11.60 11.46 0.95
CA PRO A 49 13.07 11.51 1.00
C PRO A 49 13.59 12.04 2.34
N ASP A 50 14.65 11.41 2.87
CA ASP A 50 15.27 11.81 4.15
C ASP A 50 15.73 13.27 4.18
N LYS A 51 16.23 13.78 3.05
CA LYS A 51 16.61 15.21 2.91
C LYS A 51 15.48 16.20 3.21
N ILE A 52 14.23 15.79 2.96
CA ILE A 52 13.04 16.58 3.29
C ILE A 52 12.65 16.31 4.73
N PHE A 53 12.59 15.01 5.13
CA PHE A 53 12.22 14.60 6.48
C PHE A 53 13.06 15.30 7.55
N LYS A 54 14.38 15.41 7.35
CA LYS A 54 15.33 16.11 8.22
C LYS A 54 14.98 17.59 8.49
N LYS A 55 14.23 18.22 7.57
CA LYS A 55 13.82 19.64 7.70
C LYS A 55 12.52 19.83 8.48
N LEU A 56 11.77 18.76 8.78
CA LEU A 56 10.50 18.81 9.49
C LEU A 56 10.71 18.93 11.01
N LYS A 57 11.12 20.11 11.46
CA LYS A 57 11.55 20.34 12.84
C LYS A 57 10.43 20.27 13.88
N ASN A 58 9.19 20.58 13.48
CA ASN A 58 8.02 20.65 14.36
C ASN A 58 7.03 19.50 14.11
N LEU A 59 7.48 18.42 13.49
CA LEU A 59 6.64 17.27 13.16
C LEU A 59 6.16 16.56 14.43
N LYS A 60 4.84 16.46 14.58
CA LYS A 60 4.18 15.84 15.75
C LYS A 60 3.71 14.42 15.46
N ILE A 61 3.30 14.16 14.21
CA ILE A 61 2.72 12.87 13.83
C ILE A 61 2.92 12.61 12.33
N ILE A 62 3.08 11.34 11.99
CA ILE A 62 3.23 10.85 10.62
C ILE A 62 2.09 9.89 10.31
N PHE A 63 1.42 10.09 9.19
CA PHE A 63 0.48 9.13 8.61
C PHE A 63 1.14 8.45 7.41
N SER A 64 1.39 7.16 7.52
CA SER A 64 1.81 6.34 6.38
C SER A 64 0.60 6.13 5.46
N LEU A 65 0.74 6.47 4.18
CA LEU A 65 -0.28 6.24 3.16
C LEU A 65 -0.30 4.78 2.66
N GLY A 66 0.43 3.91 3.33
CA GLY A 66 0.42 2.47 3.13
C GLY A 66 0.32 1.71 4.44
N ALA A 67 0.06 0.40 4.35
CA ALA A 67 0.00 -0.49 5.51
C ALA A 67 1.40 -0.68 6.16
N GLY A 68 2.46 -0.71 5.34
CA GLY A 68 3.85 -0.78 5.81
C GLY A 68 4.37 0.58 6.26
N VAL A 69 5.32 0.56 7.20
CA VAL A 69 5.98 1.75 7.75
C VAL A 69 7.50 1.73 7.60
N ASP A 70 8.05 0.69 6.98
CA ASP A 70 9.50 0.49 6.82
C ASP A 70 10.19 1.66 6.13
N HIS A 71 9.51 2.27 5.14
CA HIS A 71 9.99 3.43 4.40
C HIS A 71 10.15 4.68 5.27
N ILE A 72 9.53 4.71 6.47
CA ILE A 72 9.70 5.75 7.48
C ILE A 72 10.75 5.34 8.48
N LEU A 73 10.66 4.11 9.02
CA LEU A 73 11.56 3.60 10.05
C LEU A 73 13.02 3.53 9.57
N LYS A 74 13.25 3.33 8.26
CA LYS A 74 14.59 3.28 7.64
C LYS A 74 15.21 4.65 7.40
N LEU A 75 14.48 5.76 7.62
CA LEU A 75 15.04 7.10 7.44
C LEU A 75 16.08 7.41 8.52
N PRO A 76 17.32 7.78 8.16
CA PRO A 76 18.36 8.12 9.13
C PRO A 76 17.96 9.26 10.08
N SER A 77 17.09 10.16 9.63
CA SER A 77 16.62 11.31 10.41
C SER A 77 15.38 11.03 11.25
N TYR A 78 14.80 9.82 11.21
CA TYR A 78 13.64 9.45 12.02
C TYR A 78 13.99 9.37 13.51
N LYS A 79 13.21 10.04 14.37
CA LYS A 79 13.44 10.12 15.83
C LYS A 79 12.17 9.82 16.62
N ASN A 80 11.61 8.63 16.45
CA ASN A 80 10.45 8.15 17.22
C ASN A 80 9.19 9.05 17.15
N THR A 81 9.04 9.88 16.12
CA THR A 81 7.78 10.58 15.88
C THR A 81 6.66 9.56 15.71
N PRO A 82 5.51 9.72 16.39
CA PRO A 82 4.41 8.77 16.30
C PRO A 82 3.98 8.53 14.84
N ILE A 83 3.79 7.25 14.48
CA ILE A 83 3.35 6.84 13.15
C ILE A 83 1.98 6.18 13.25
N ILE A 84 1.03 6.66 12.45
CA ILE A 84 -0.24 6.00 12.18
C ILE A 84 -0.20 5.43 10.77
N ARG A 85 -0.59 4.18 10.59
CA ARG A 85 -0.67 3.52 9.28
C ARG A 85 -2.10 3.36 8.82
N ILE A 86 -2.30 3.27 7.51
CA ILE A 86 -3.61 2.93 6.95
C ILE A 86 -4.00 1.51 7.39
N GLN A 87 -5.25 1.39 7.83
CA GLN A 87 -5.94 0.12 8.06
C GLN A 87 -7.21 0.11 7.20
N ASP A 88 -7.14 -0.58 6.05
CA ASP A 88 -8.28 -0.74 5.16
C ASP A 88 -8.85 -2.16 5.29
N PRO A 89 -10.06 -2.33 5.87
CA PRO A 89 -10.71 -3.64 5.98
C PRO A 89 -10.94 -4.31 4.62
N ASN A 90 -11.20 -3.51 3.57
CA ASN A 90 -11.42 -4.03 2.23
C ASN A 90 -10.14 -4.61 1.61
N MET A 91 -8.98 -4.07 1.98
CA MET A 91 -7.69 -4.61 1.52
C MET A 91 -7.49 -6.06 1.99
N ARG A 92 -7.84 -6.35 3.25
CA ARG A 92 -7.76 -7.72 3.79
C ARG A 92 -8.62 -8.69 2.97
N SER A 93 -9.87 -8.34 2.69
CA SER A 93 -10.78 -9.18 1.90
C SER A 93 -10.27 -9.40 0.47
N ARG A 94 -9.76 -8.35 -0.17
CA ARG A 94 -9.18 -8.44 -1.52
C ARG A 94 -7.94 -9.33 -1.55
N MET A 95 -7.05 -9.20 -0.56
CA MET A 95 -5.86 -10.05 -0.45
C MET A 95 -6.25 -11.51 -0.22
N LEU A 96 -7.23 -11.79 0.65
CA LEU A 96 -7.73 -13.15 0.88
C LEU A 96 -8.27 -13.76 -0.41
N ASN A 97 -9.13 -13.02 -1.13
CA ASN A 97 -9.69 -13.51 -2.40
C ASN A 97 -8.60 -13.76 -3.44
N HIS A 98 -7.60 -12.89 -3.52
CA HIS A 98 -6.47 -13.09 -4.43
C HIS A 98 -5.70 -14.37 -4.10
N VAL A 99 -5.36 -14.57 -2.83
CA VAL A 99 -4.63 -15.78 -2.39
C VAL A 99 -5.44 -17.04 -2.68
N LEU A 100 -6.73 -17.05 -2.34
CA LEU A 100 -7.61 -18.19 -2.62
C LEU A 100 -7.71 -18.48 -4.12
N ALA A 101 -7.85 -17.46 -4.94
CA ALA A 101 -7.88 -17.61 -6.40
C ALA A 101 -6.60 -18.25 -6.93
N GLN A 102 -5.42 -17.82 -6.47
CA GLN A 102 -4.14 -18.41 -6.90
C GLN A 102 -4.01 -19.89 -6.46
N ILE A 103 -4.45 -20.23 -5.26
CA ILE A 103 -4.46 -21.61 -4.77
C ILE A 103 -5.35 -22.48 -5.66
N LEU A 104 -6.56 -22.02 -5.96
CA LEU A 104 -7.51 -22.77 -6.80
C LEU A 104 -7.03 -22.90 -8.26
N ILE A 105 -6.43 -21.84 -8.82
CA ILE A 105 -5.81 -21.91 -10.16
C ILE A 105 -4.75 -23.00 -10.22
N TYR A 106 -3.91 -23.08 -9.20
CA TYR A 106 -2.86 -24.09 -9.10
C TYR A 106 -3.45 -25.50 -8.91
N GLN A 107 -4.31 -25.66 -7.90
CA GLN A 107 -4.93 -26.95 -7.54
C GLN A 107 -5.70 -27.56 -8.71
N LEU A 108 -6.51 -26.75 -9.40
CA LEU A 108 -7.37 -27.18 -10.49
C LEU A 108 -6.67 -27.15 -11.86
N LYS A 109 -5.39 -26.80 -11.91
CA LYS A 109 -4.60 -26.70 -13.16
C LYS A 109 -5.23 -25.80 -14.23
N LEU A 110 -5.93 -24.75 -13.80
CA LEU A 110 -6.69 -23.89 -14.72
C LEU A 110 -5.82 -23.23 -15.79
N THR A 111 -4.55 -22.94 -15.50
CA THR A 111 -3.60 -22.39 -16.47
C THR A 111 -3.33 -23.39 -17.61
N GLU A 112 -3.23 -24.69 -17.31
CA GLU A 112 -3.03 -25.72 -18.32
C GLU A 112 -4.26 -25.90 -19.20
N TYR A 113 -5.45 -25.96 -18.59
CA TYR A 113 -6.71 -26.04 -19.31
C TYR A 113 -6.95 -24.82 -20.22
N ASN A 114 -6.68 -23.61 -19.73
CA ASN A 114 -6.82 -22.40 -20.55
C ASN A 114 -5.89 -22.41 -21.77
N LYS A 115 -4.64 -22.88 -21.62
CA LYS A 115 -3.72 -23.03 -22.75
C LYS A 115 -4.18 -24.06 -23.77
N ALA A 116 -4.75 -25.17 -23.29
CA ALA A 116 -5.30 -26.20 -24.17
C ALA A 116 -6.54 -25.72 -24.92
N GLN A 117 -7.43 -25.02 -24.23
CA GLN A 117 -8.64 -24.43 -24.82
C GLN A 117 -8.29 -23.45 -25.96
N GLN A 118 -7.29 -22.60 -25.77
CA GLN A 118 -6.82 -21.66 -26.82
C GLN A 118 -6.31 -22.38 -28.08
N LYS A 119 -5.89 -23.64 -27.94
CA LYS A 119 -5.41 -24.48 -29.02
C LYS A 119 -6.45 -25.46 -29.55
N ASN A 120 -7.70 -25.38 -29.04
CA ASN A 120 -8.76 -26.36 -29.30
C ASN A 120 -8.36 -27.81 -29.00
N ILE A 121 -7.53 -28.01 -27.95
CA ILE A 121 -7.09 -29.33 -27.52
C ILE A 121 -7.93 -29.72 -26.30
N TRP A 122 -8.58 -30.86 -26.38
CA TRP A 122 -9.19 -31.50 -25.23
C TRP A 122 -8.12 -32.19 -24.39
N LEU A 123 -7.96 -31.79 -23.13
CA LEU A 123 -7.10 -32.49 -22.20
C LEU A 123 -7.92 -33.51 -21.46
N ASP A 124 -7.54 -34.78 -21.60
CA ASP A 124 -8.08 -35.85 -20.79
C ASP A 124 -7.80 -35.61 -19.30
N GLU A 125 -8.50 -36.34 -18.44
CA GLU A 125 -8.44 -36.22 -16.99
C GLU A 125 -7.00 -36.07 -16.50
N ARG A 126 -6.67 -34.86 -16.04
CA ARG A 126 -5.47 -34.65 -15.26
C ARG A 126 -5.85 -34.67 -13.79
N HIS A 127 -5.20 -35.52 -13.05
CA HIS A 127 -5.44 -35.65 -11.61
C HIS A 127 -5.21 -34.27 -10.96
N THR A 128 -6.29 -33.62 -10.55
CA THR A 128 -6.26 -32.45 -9.68
C THR A 128 -6.14 -32.93 -8.25
N SER A 129 -5.36 -32.21 -7.43
CA SER A 129 -5.24 -32.51 -6.01
C SER A 129 -6.57 -32.27 -5.29
N LEU A 130 -6.99 -33.19 -4.45
CA LEU A 130 -8.12 -32.94 -3.54
C LEU A 130 -7.69 -31.98 -2.43
N ASN A 131 -8.64 -31.29 -1.83
CA ASN A 131 -8.35 -30.36 -0.74
C ASN A 131 -7.57 -31.02 0.42
N LYS A 132 -7.87 -32.28 0.73
CA LYS A 132 -7.16 -33.01 1.78
C LYS A 132 -5.69 -33.31 1.47
N ASP A 133 -5.31 -33.32 0.19
CA ASP A 133 -3.96 -33.64 -0.28
C ASP A 133 -3.12 -32.37 -0.54
N LEU A 134 -3.71 -31.19 -0.38
CA LEU A 134 -3.05 -29.92 -0.60
C LEU A 134 -2.55 -29.33 0.72
N THR A 135 -1.24 -29.15 0.84
CA THR A 135 -0.63 -28.47 1.97
C THR A 135 -0.23 -27.06 1.56
N ILE A 136 -0.64 -26.05 2.33
CA ILE A 136 -0.37 -24.65 2.08
C ILE A 136 0.45 -24.10 3.24
N GLY A 137 1.63 -23.54 2.96
CA GLY A 137 2.45 -22.83 3.92
C GLY A 137 2.14 -21.33 3.87
N VAL A 138 1.94 -20.71 5.04
CA VAL A 138 1.78 -19.26 5.18
C VAL A 138 2.98 -18.68 5.92
N LEU A 139 3.70 -17.76 5.26
CA LEU A 139 4.86 -17.09 5.85
C LEU A 139 4.47 -15.69 6.34
N GLY A 140 4.96 -15.30 7.51
CA GLY A 140 4.76 -13.95 8.04
C GLY A 140 3.48 -13.78 8.88
N VAL A 141 3.01 -14.84 9.51
CA VAL A 141 1.88 -14.81 10.47
C VAL A 141 2.41 -14.59 11.88
#